data_5fc6bf30151e0f88421ad59c327e5ece
#
_entry.id   5fc6bf30151e0f88421ad59c327e5ece
#
_cell.length_a   1.000
_cell.length_b   1.000
_cell.length_c   1.000
_cell.angle_alpha   90.00
_cell.angle_beta   90.00
_cell.angle_gamma   90.00
#
_symmetry.space_group_name_H-M   'P 1'
#
loop_
_entity.id
_entity.type
_entity.pdbx_description
1 polymer ?
#
loop_
_entity_poly.entity_id
_entity_poly.type
_entity_poly.pdbx_seq_one_letter_code
_entity_poly.pdbx_strand_id
1 'polypeptide(L)'
;MKNLFGWMLAALLALTVGVSCSDDDDLNEGAGIASPAWKAENQAVIEGETLDFEFTAEGRWTAVSSADWCEVKTPSGVAGESLLRLKVAKNNLAEARTATITVHVKGYAASASFVVKQAEGTTEQGDGKYRSVNEWVADYMKNFYLWNRPIENLFLDYSLSYDRFFTLSLIHISEPTR
;
A
#
# COMPACT_ATOMS: atom_id res chain seq x y z
N MET A 1 20.08 22.74 73.34
CA MET A 1 19.23 22.06 74.35
C MET A 1 18.25 21.16 73.54
N LYS A 2 18.34 19.86 73.88
CA LYS A 2 17.30 18.83 73.84
C LYS A 2 16.71 18.53 72.43
N ASN A 3 17.18 17.44 71.77
CA ASN A 3 16.71 16.04 71.83
C ASN A 3 15.22 15.85 71.59
N LEU A 4 14.95 14.97 70.52
CA LEU A 4 14.13 13.76 70.71
C LEU A 4 13.90 13.17 69.30
N PHE A 5 14.62 12.17 68.91
CA PHE A 5 14.29 10.75 68.84
C PHE A 5 12.81 10.47 68.68
N GLY A 6 12.38 10.08 67.56
CA GLY A 6 11.06 9.53 67.24
C GLY A 6 11.20 8.34 66.31
N TRP A 7 11.01 7.21 66.80
CA TRP A 7 11.13 5.86 66.32
C TRP A 7 10.50 5.59 64.98
N MET A 8 11.30 5.03 64.09
CA MET A 8 10.85 4.32 62.90
C MET A 8 10.25 2.97 63.34
N LEU A 9 8.96 2.80 63.10
CA LEU A 9 8.33 1.48 63.10
C LEU A 9 8.24 1.02 61.65
N ALA A 10 9.16 0.15 61.29
CA ALA A 10 9.12 -0.55 59.97
C ALA A 10 8.03 -1.61 60.02
N ALA A 11 6.89 -1.34 59.42
CA ALA A 11 5.89 -2.36 59.13
C ALA A 11 6.28 -3.08 57.86
N LEU A 12 6.87 -4.26 58.00
CA LEU A 12 7.14 -5.21 56.93
C LEU A 12 5.81 -5.84 56.50
N LEU A 13 5.15 -5.27 55.51
CA LEU A 13 4.00 -5.88 54.87
C LEU A 13 4.51 -6.89 53.86
N ALA A 14 4.55 -8.15 54.22
CA ALA A 14 4.76 -9.25 53.28
C ALA A 14 3.51 -9.34 52.40
N LEU A 15 3.55 -8.71 51.20
CA LEU A 15 2.62 -9.03 50.12
C LEU A 15 3.02 -10.40 49.57
N THR A 16 2.24 -11.42 49.93
CA THR A 16 2.21 -12.66 49.17
C THR A 16 1.58 -12.35 47.82
N VAL A 17 2.41 -12.11 46.83
CA VAL A 17 1.98 -12.11 45.44
C VAL A 17 1.56 -13.54 45.14
N GLY A 18 0.24 -13.77 45.06
CA GLY A 18 -0.30 -14.97 44.51
C GLY A 18 0.18 -15.05 43.05
N VAL A 19 1.00 -16.05 42.78
CA VAL A 19 1.32 -16.45 41.40
C VAL A 19 0.02 -16.96 40.81
N SER A 20 -0.72 -16.07 40.15
CA SER A 20 -1.70 -16.47 39.19
C SER A 20 -0.91 -17.06 37.99
N CYS A 21 -1.02 -18.35 37.78
CA CYS A 21 -0.67 -18.94 36.51
C CYS A 21 -1.66 -18.39 35.49
N SER A 22 -1.36 -17.24 34.92
CA SER A 22 -1.79 -16.92 33.58
C SER A 22 -0.87 -17.74 32.65
N ASP A 23 -1.45 -18.43 31.71
CA ASP A 23 -0.74 -18.91 30.53
C ASP A 23 -0.26 -17.65 29.81
N ASP A 24 0.80 -17.04 30.32
CA ASP A 24 1.63 -16.10 29.58
C ASP A 24 2.35 -16.98 28.55
N ASP A 25 1.77 -17.09 27.35
CA ASP A 25 2.54 -17.44 26.18
C ASP A 25 3.72 -16.48 26.17
N ASP A 26 4.91 -16.94 26.53
CA ASP A 26 6.14 -16.16 26.49
C ASP A 26 6.32 -15.68 25.05
N LEU A 27 5.93 -14.44 24.78
CA LEU A 27 6.06 -13.84 23.45
C LEU A 27 7.53 -13.60 23.16
N ASN A 28 7.98 -14.10 22.02
CA ASN A 28 9.34 -13.82 21.55
C ASN A 28 9.51 -12.32 21.26
N GLU A 29 10.69 -11.79 21.56
CA GLU A 29 11.05 -10.44 21.16
C GLU A 29 11.16 -10.33 19.64
N GLY A 30 10.84 -9.15 19.09
CA GLY A 30 10.88 -8.90 17.65
C GLY A 30 9.56 -9.17 16.94
N ALA A 31 9.60 -9.17 15.61
CA ALA A 31 8.42 -9.31 14.75
C ALA A 31 8.28 -10.71 14.12
N GLY A 32 9.23 -11.62 14.33
CA GLY A 32 9.21 -12.97 13.78
C GLY A 32 9.27 -13.03 12.24
N ILE A 33 9.87 -12.03 11.62
CA ILE A 33 10.01 -11.91 10.18
C ILE A 33 11.47 -11.78 9.80
N ALA A 34 11.93 -12.67 8.93
CA ALA A 34 13.28 -12.63 8.37
C ALA A 34 13.24 -12.32 6.87
N SER A 35 14.32 -11.68 6.39
CA SER A 35 14.53 -11.39 4.96
C SER A 35 13.32 -10.76 4.25
N PRO A 36 12.71 -9.68 4.79
CA PRO A 36 11.59 -9.05 4.12
C PRO A 36 12.02 -8.40 2.80
N ALA A 37 11.29 -8.66 1.73
CA ALA A 37 11.52 -8.01 0.44
C ALA A 37 11.01 -6.56 0.38
N TRP A 38 10.25 -6.12 1.38
CA TRP A 38 9.76 -4.75 1.44
C TRP A 38 10.78 -3.76 2.02
N LYS A 39 10.63 -2.52 1.65
CA LYS A 39 11.33 -1.37 2.23
C LYS A 39 10.38 -0.65 3.20
N ALA A 40 10.92 0.27 4.01
CA ALA A 40 10.07 1.12 4.88
C ALA A 40 8.99 1.86 4.07
N GLU A 41 9.33 2.27 2.83
CA GLU A 41 8.40 2.87 1.88
C GLU A 41 8.50 2.17 0.52
N ASN A 42 7.35 1.82 -0.05
CA ASN A 42 7.23 1.22 -1.36
C ASN A 42 6.33 2.08 -2.23
N GLN A 43 6.63 2.16 -3.51
CA GLN A 43 5.86 2.94 -4.46
C GLN A 43 4.89 2.04 -5.22
N ALA A 44 3.67 2.52 -5.38
CA ALA A 44 2.67 1.89 -6.22
C ALA A 44 2.38 2.77 -7.45
N VAL A 45 2.07 2.15 -8.57
CA VAL A 45 1.69 2.91 -9.75
C VAL A 45 0.29 3.51 -9.60
N ILE A 46 0.07 4.62 -10.30
CA ILE A 46 -1.18 5.38 -10.24
C ILE A 46 -2.36 4.56 -10.76
N GLU A 47 -2.14 3.77 -11.82
CA GLU A 47 -3.19 3.02 -12.52
C GLU A 47 -3.67 1.76 -11.80
N GLY A 48 -3.08 1.47 -10.66
CA GLY A 48 -3.38 0.27 -9.89
C GLY A 48 -2.58 -0.92 -10.37
N GLU A 49 -2.09 -1.69 -9.44
CA GLU A 49 -1.27 -2.88 -9.70
C GLU A 49 -1.39 -3.90 -8.58
N THR A 50 -0.81 -5.04 -8.81
CA THR A 50 -0.57 -6.04 -7.78
C THR A 50 0.89 -5.92 -7.35
N LEU A 51 1.13 -5.76 -6.05
CA LEU A 51 2.45 -5.73 -5.44
C LEU A 51 2.67 -7.02 -4.67
N ASP A 52 3.78 -7.68 -4.92
CA ASP A 52 4.15 -8.93 -4.27
C ASP A 52 5.40 -8.71 -3.40
N PHE A 53 5.34 -9.15 -2.15
CA PHE A 53 6.40 -9.03 -1.16
C PHE A 53 6.71 -10.39 -0.56
N GLU A 54 7.92 -10.87 -0.78
CA GLU A 54 8.42 -12.12 -0.22
C GLU A 54 9.04 -11.88 1.15
N PHE A 55 8.85 -12.81 2.07
CA PHE A 55 9.45 -12.81 3.39
C PHE A 55 9.43 -14.21 4.00
N THR A 56 10.19 -14.43 5.05
CA THR A 56 10.14 -15.66 5.85
C THR A 56 9.51 -15.36 7.20
N ALA A 57 8.42 -16.04 7.53
CA ALA A 57 7.75 -15.94 8.81
C ALA A 57 8.14 -17.10 9.72
N GLU A 58 8.45 -16.81 11.00
CA GLU A 58 8.81 -17.82 11.99
C GLU A 58 7.58 -18.52 12.60
N GLY A 59 6.38 -18.01 12.35
CA GLY A 59 5.12 -18.55 12.82
C GLY A 59 3.96 -18.27 11.86
N ARG A 60 2.74 -18.63 12.30
CA ARG A 60 1.53 -18.19 11.57
C ARG A 60 1.44 -16.68 11.60
N TRP A 61 1.10 -16.08 10.47
CA TRP A 61 1.03 -14.64 10.35
C TRP A 61 -0.30 -14.16 9.78
N THR A 62 -0.59 -12.91 10.10
CA THR A 62 -1.72 -12.16 9.52
C THR A 62 -1.25 -10.80 9.04
N ALA A 63 -1.86 -10.29 7.98
CA ALA A 63 -1.55 -8.98 7.43
C ALA A 63 -2.81 -8.13 7.28
N VAL A 64 -2.71 -6.86 7.60
CA VAL A 64 -3.78 -5.87 7.48
C VAL A 64 -3.28 -4.60 6.80
N SER A 65 -4.17 -3.93 6.09
CA SER A 65 -3.94 -2.62 5.49
C SER A 65 -4.73 -1.55 6.24
N SER A 66 -4.14 -0.38 6.38
CA SER A 66 -4.82 0.80 6.96
C SER A 66 -5.77 1.49 6.00
N ALA A 67 -5.84 1.07 4.73
CA ALA A 67 -6.63 1.75 3.71
C ALA A 67 -7.24 0.76 2.71
N ASP A 68 -8.52 0.93 2.40
CA ASP A 68 -9.30 0.05 1.53
C ASP A 68 -8.79 0.03 0.08
N TRP A 69 -8.17 1.12 -0.37
CA TRP A 69 -7.60 1.20 -1.72
C TRP A 69 -6.35 0.32 -1.92
N CYS A 70 -5.73 -0.16 -0.84
CA CYS A 70 -4.59 -1.08 -0.84
C CYS A 70 -5.02 -2.39 -0.17
N GLU A 71 -5.71 -3.23 -0.92
CA GLU A 71 -6.31 -4.46 -0.40
C GLU A 71 -5.29 -5.58 -0.22
N VAL A 72 -5.27 -6.22 0.94
CA VAL A 72 -4.44 -7.41 1.20
C VAL A 72 -5.13 -8.64 0.61
N LYS A 73 -4.55 -9.23 -0.44
CA LYS A 73 -5.09 -10.44 -1.09
C LYS A 73 -4.68 -11.74 -0.40
N THR A 74 -3.55 -11.73 0.31
CA THR A 74 -3.08 -12.84 1.14
C THR A 74 -3.07 -12.39 2.61
N PRO A 75 -4.22 -12.39 3.30
CA PRO A 75 -4.33 -11.79 4.64
C PRO A 75 -3.70 -12.65 5.74
N SER A 76 -3.29 -13.88 5.46
CA SER A 76 -2.67 -14.77 6.43
C SER A 76 -1.86 -15.89 5.77
N GLY A 77 -0.95 -16.49 6.54
CA GLY A 77 -0.16 -17.62 6.11
C GLY A 77 0.41 -18.42 7.27
N VAL A 78 1.24 -19.40 6.94
CA VAL A 78 1.93 -20.28 7.88
C VAL A 78 3.40 -19.92 8.00
N ALA A 79 4.12 -20.53 8.94
CA ALA A 79 5.56 -20.38 9.07
C ALA A 79 6.30 -20.81 7.79
N GLY A 80 7.43 -20.18 7.51
CA GLY A 80 8.28 -20.43 6.35
C GLY A 80 8.21 -19.33 5.29
N GLU A 81 8.63 -19.64 4.08
CA GLU A 81 8.57 -18.73 2.95
C GLU A 81 7.13 -18.30 2.66
N SER A 82 6.92 -17.03 2.56
CA SER A 82 5.60 -16.42 2.47
C SER A 82 5.58 -15.31 1.43
N LEU A 83 4.43 -15.17 0.76
CA LEU A 83 4.18 -14.14 -0.23
C LEU A 83 2.98 -13.29 0.21
N LEU A 84 3.25 -12.03 0.52
CA LEU A 84 2.21 -11.03 0.76
C LEU A 84 1.85 -10.35 -0.54
N ARG A 85 0.62 -10.51 -0.97
CA ARG A 85 0.09 -9.89 -2.20
C ARG A 85 -0.89 -8.79 -1.86
N LEU A 86 -0.63 -7.61 -2.40
CA LEU A 86 -1.48 -6.42 -2.28
C LEU A 86 -2.08 -6.10 -3.65
N LYS A 87 -3.36 -5.77 -3.67
CA LYS A 87 -4.01 -5.17 -4.84
C LYS A 87 -4.25 -3.69 -4.57
N VAL A 88 -3.62 -2.85 -5.37
CA VAL A 88 -3.70 -1.39 -5.26
C VAL A 88 -4.75 -0.88 -6.24
N ALA A 89 -5.74 -0.15 -5.75
CA ALA A 89 -6.72 0.50 -6.60
C ALA A 89 -6.14 1.75 -7.27
N LYS A 90 -6.66 2.09 -8.44
CA LYS A 90 -6.29 3.32 -9.14
C LYS A 90 -6.51 4.54 -8.23
N ASN A 91 -5.56 5.48 -8.24
CA ASN A 91 -5.73 6.76 -7.57
C ASN A 91 -6.37 7.76 -8.53
N ASN A 92 -7.62 8.09 -8.30
CA ASN A 92 -8.37 9.08 -9.07
C ASN A 92 -8.41 10.45 -8.38
N LEU A 93 -7.63 10.63 -7.30
CA LEU A 93 -7.57 11.88 -6.56
C LEU A 93 -6.35 12.70 -7.02
N ALA A 94 -6.47 14.00 -7.03
CA ALA A 94 -5.37 14.93 -7.32
C ALA A 94 -4.36 15.04 -6.15
N GLU A 95 -4.36 14.07 -5.25
CA GLU A 95 -3.48 14.01 -4.08
C GLU A 95 -2.83 12.65 -3.99
N ALA A 96 -1.56 12.65 -3.58
CA ALA A 96 -0.85 11.43 -3.22
C ALA A 96 -1.48 10.81 -1.97
N ARG A 97 -1.45 9.48 -1.87
CA ARG A 97 -2.01 8.76 -0.72
C ARG A 97 -1.05 7.69 -0.22
N THR A 98 -1.22 7.32 1.05
CA THR A 98 -0.39 6.33 1.71
C THR A 98 -1.25 5.30 2.41
N ALA A 99 -0.78 4.05 2.44
CA ALA A 99 -1.35 2.97 3.23
C ALA A 99 -0.24 2.30 4.04
N THR A 100 -0.50 2.01 5.30
CA THR A 100 0.39 1.22 6.15
C THR A 100 -0.07 -0.22 6.13
N ILE A 101 0.84 -1.11 5.80
CA ILE A 101 0.64 -2.55 5.87
C ILE A 101 1.32 -3.05 7.13
N THR A 102 0.59 -3.80 7.95
CA THR A 102 1.10 -4.38 9.19
C THR A 102 0.99 -5.89 9.11
N VAL A 103 2.10 -6.57 9.38
CA VAL A 103 2.18 -8.03 9.44
C VAL A 103 2.50 -8.44 10.89
N HIS A 104 1.65 -9.27 11.46
CA HIS A 104 1.81 -9.81 12.80
C HIS A 104 2.03 -11.32 12.74
N VAL A 105 3.05 -11.79 13.42
CA VAL A 105 3.36 -13.22 13.55
C VAL A 105 2.94 -13.71 14.93
N LYS A 106 2.17 -14.80 14.98
CA LYS A 106 1.71 -15.38 16.24
C LYS A 106 2.89 -15.87 17.09
N GLY A 107 2.88 -15.54 18.38
CA GLY A 107 3.97 -15.82 19.31
C GLY A 107 5.06 -14.73 19.38
N TYR A 108 4.85 -13.60 18.71
CA TYR A 108 5.76 -12.45 18.71
C TYR A 108 5.06 -11.20 19.22
N ALA A 109 5.74 -10.43 20.07
CA ALA A 109 5.19 -9.22 20.68
C ALA A 109 5.11 -8.04 19.70
N ALA A 110 6.10 -7.92 18.81
CA ALA A 110 6.16 -6.85 17.81
C ALA A 110 5.52 -7.26 16.48
N SER A 111 5.09 -6.28 15.72
CA SER A 111 4.64 -6.44 14.32
C SER A 111 5.61 -5.73 13.39
N ALA A 112 5.79 -6.26 12.19
CA ALA A 112 6.48 -5.56 11.14
C ALA A 112 5.50 -4.72 10.34
N SER A 113 5.93 -3.52 9.93
CA SER A 113 5.11 -2.65 9.09
C SER A 113 5.92 -1.93 8.03
N PHE A 114 5.27 -1.57 6.94
CA PHE A 114 5.82 -0.74 5.88
C PHE A 114 4.72 0.12 5.25
N VAL A 115 5.12 1.16 4.54
CA VAL A 115 4.22 2.10 3.89
C VAL A 115 4.21 1.85 2.39
N VAL A 116 3.02 1.83 1.80
CA VAL A 116 2.81 1.90 0.35
C VAL A 116 2.38 3.32 0.02
N LYS A 117 3.16 4.00 -0.82
CA LYS A 117 2.87 5.34 -1.33
C LYS A 117 2.37 5.24 -2.76
N GLN A 118 1.29 5.92 -3.05
CA GLN A 118 0.78 6.08 -4.40
C GLN A 118 0.73 7.58 -4.72
N ALA A 119 1.34 7.96 -5.84
CA ALA A 119 1.34 9.35 -6.28
C ALA A 119 -0.10 9.84 -6.54
N GLU A 120 -0.24 11.16 -6.63
CA GLU A 120 -1.47 11.79 -7.10
C GLU A 120 -1.91 11.14 -8.42
N GLY A 121 -3.17 10.78 -8.49
CA GLY A 121 -3.79 10.34 -9.72
C GLY A 121 -4.03 11.56 -10.60
N THR A 122 -3.80 11.41 -11.88
CA THR A 122 -4.46 12.32 -12.79
C THR A 122 -5.95 12.01 -12.71
N THR A 123 -6.75 12.97 -12.31
CA THR A 123 -8.19 12.91 -12.57
C THR A 123 -8.31 12.84 -14.09
N GLU A 124 -8.45 11.62 -14.62
CA GLU A 124 -8.61 11.42 -16.08
C GLU A 124 -9.96 11.90 -16.58
N GLN A 125 -10.76 12.46 -15.72
CA GLN A 125 -11.86 13.29 -16.10
C GLN A 125 -11.27 14.67 -16.42
N GLY A 126 -10.73 14.81 -17.62
CA GLY A 126 -10.32 16.12 -18.10
C GLY A 126 -11.48 17.09 -17.92
N ASP A 127 -11.18 18.30 -17.51
CA ASP A 127 -12.16 19.39 -17.35
C ASP A 127 -12.83 19.80 -18.69
N GLY A 128 -12.51 19.10 -19.76
CA GLY A 128 -12.98 19.39 -21.12
C GLY A 128 -12.37 20.67 -21.73
N LYS A 129 -11.47 21.33 -21.00
CA LYS A 129 -10.82 22.59 -21.43
C LYS A 129 -10.14 22.47 -22.79
N TYR A 130 -9.61 21.32 -23.08
CA TYR A 130 -8.88 21.06 -24.33
C TYR A 130 -9.70 20.23 -25.34
N ARG A 131 -10.99 20.06 -25.12
CA ARG A 131 -11.86 19.23 -25.96
C ARG A 131 -11.75 19.60 -27.45
N SER A 132 -11.85 20.88 -27.76
CA SER A 132 -11.78 21.35 -29.15
C SER A 132 -10.41 21.10 -29.81
N VAL A 133 -9.33 21.16 -29.02
CA VAL A 133 -7.97 20.83 -29.50
C VAL A 133 -7.87 19.31 -29.74
N ASN A 134 -8.37 18.52 -28.83
CA ASN A 134 -8.33 17.05 -28.93
C ASN A 134 -9.20 16.55 -30.10
N GLU A 135 -10.36 17.15 -30.33
CA GLU A 135 -11.22 16.88 -31.50
C GLU A 135 -10.49 17.22 -32.80
N TRP A 136 -9.81 18.37 -32.86
CA TRP A 136 -9.01 18.74 -33.99
C TRP A 136 -7.84 17.77 -34.25
N VAL A 137 -7.12 17.38 -33.18
CA VAL A 137 -6.03 16.38 -33.28
C VAL A 137 -6.55 15.06 -33.80
N ALA A 138 -7.68 14.54 -33.27
CA ALA A 138 -8.28 13.30 -33.73
C ALA A 138 -8.69 13.36 -35.20
N ASP A 139 -9.29 14.47 -35.65
CA ASP A 139 -9.69 14.68 -37.04
C ASP A 139 -8.46 14.75 -37.96
N TYR A 140 -7.42 15.48 -37.53
CA TYR A 140 -6.17 15.53 -38.28
C TYR A 140 -5.53 14.14 -38.43
N MET A 141 -5.47 13.37 -37.36
CA MET A 141 -4.91 12.01 -37.39
C MET A 141 -5.72 11.07 -38.26
N LYS A 142 -7.04 11.17 -38.29
CA LYS A 142 -7.91 10.38 -39.16
C LYS A 142 -7.67 10.69 -40.63
N ASN A 143 -7.44 11.95 -40.97
CA ASN A 143 -7.37 12.39 -42.36
C ASN A 143 -5.96 12.32 -42.96
N PHE A 144 -4.93 12.49 -42.13
CA PHE A 144 -3.56 12.68 -42.60
C PHE A 144 -2.56 11.64 -42.09
N TYR A 145 -2.94 10.80 -41.13
CA TYR A 145 -2.03 9.79 -40.62
C TYR A 145 -2.09 8.51 -41.46
N LEU A 146 -0.91 7.97 -41.78
CA LEU A 146 -0.78 6.84 -42.71
C LEU A 146 -1.48 5.56 -42.23
N TRP A 147 -1.68 5.40 -40.94
CA TRP A 147 -2.37 4.29 -40.27
C TRP A 147 -3.67 4.72 -39.58
N ASN A 148 -4.53 5.43 -40.30
CA ASN A 148 -5.77 5.96 -39.73
C ASN A 148 -6.82 4.90 -39.36
N ARG A 149 -6.77 3.70 -39.93
CA ARG A 149 -7.77 2.65 -39.68
C ARG A 149 -7.90 2.21 -38.22
N PRO A 150 -6.80 2.05 -37.45
CA PRO A 150 -6.93 1.76 -36.01
C PRO A 150 -7.60 2.86 -35.23
N ILE A 151 -7.49 4.12 -35.64
CA ILE A 151 -8.04 5.29 -34.94
C ILE A 151 -9.56 5.32 -34.99
N GLU A 152 -10.17 4.82 -36.08
CA GLU A 152 -11.63 4.80 -36.23
C GLU A 152 -12.34 3.93 -35.20
N ASN A 153 -11.63 2.96 -34.63
CA ASN A 153 -12.16 2.02 -33.64
C ASN A 153 -11.73 2.33 -32.20
N LEU A 154 -10.99 3.42 -31.97
CA LEU A 154 -10.53 3.79 -30.63
C LEU A 154 -11.60 4.61 -29.91
N PHE A 155 -11.84 4.24 -28.67
CA PHE A 155 -12.60 5.08 -27.74
C PHE A 155 -11.71 6.22 -27.28
N LEU A 156 -11.86 7.40 -27.87
CA LEU A 156 -11.06 8.59 -27.57
C LEU A 156 -11.77 9.43 -26.49
N ASP A 157 -11.09 9.65 -25.38
CA ASP A 157 -11.57 10.56 -24.34
C ASP A 157 -11.10 12.00 -24.63
N TYR A 158 -11.96 12.78 -25.24
CA TYR A 158 -11.68 14.17 -25.61
C TYR A 158 -11.62 15.14 -24.42
N SER A 159 -11.92 14.69 -23.20
CA SER A 159 -11.87 15.51 -22.00
C SER A 159 -10.46 15.67 -21.44
N LEU A 160 -9.53 14.83 -21.85
CA LEU A 160 -8.16 14.82 -21.37
C LEU A 160 -7.36 16.08 -21.72
N SER A 161 -6.24 16.30 -21.00
CA SER A 161 -5.24 17.27 -21.44
C SER A 161 -4.68 16.90 -22.81
N TYR A 162 -4.28 17.89 -23.62
CA TYR A 162 -3.86 17.65 -25.02
C TYR A 162 -2.64 16.71 -25.12
N ASP A 163 -1.68 16.83 -24.24
CA ASP A 163 -0.48 15.99 -24.18
C ASP A 163 -0.81 14.53 -23.85
N ARG A 164 -1.72 14.31 -22.91
CA ARG A 164 -2.19 12.97 -22.54
C ARG A 164 -3.06 12.35 -23.64
N PHE A 165 -3.96 13.13 -24.20
CA PHE A 165 -4.77 12.70 -25.34
C PHE A 165 -3.89 12.24 -26.50
N PHE A 166 -2.88 13.03 -26.84
CA PHE A 166 -1.94 12.71 -27.91
C PHE A 166 -1.12 11.45 -27.59
N THR A 167 -0.60 11.34 -26.38
CA THR A 167 0.19 10.17 -25.94
C THR A 167 -0.62 8.87 -26.01
N LEU A 168 -1.85 8.87 -25.49
CA LEU A 168 -2.72 7.68 -25.53
C LEU A 168 -3.09 7.32 -26.97
N SER A 169 -3.36 8.29 -27.81
CA SER A 169 -3.66 8.06 -29.23
C SER A 169 -2.48 7.41 -29.96
N LEU A 170 -1.23 7.81 -29.66
CA LEU A 170 -0.03 7.23 -30.25
C LEU A 170 0.26 5.80 -29.75
N ILE A 171 0.07 5.52 -28.47
CA ILE A 171 0.32 4.18 -27.89
C ILE A 171 -0.58 3.15 -28.56
N HIS A 172 -1.85 3.45 -28.77
CA HIS A 172 -2.78 2.53 -29.44
C HIS A 172 -2.50 2.32 -30.92
N ILE A 173 -1.77 3.23 -31.55
CA ILE A 173 -1.37 3.12 -32.98
C ILE A 173 -0.09 2.30 -33.15
N SER A 174 0.80 2.31 -32.15
CA SER A 174 2.13 1.69 -32.26
C SER A 174 2.17 0.20 -31.94
N GLU A 175 1.10 -0.38 -31.38
CA GLU A 175 1.00 -1.82 -31.14
C GLU A 175 0.10 -2.50 -32.18
N PRO A 176 0.67 -3.10 -33.26
CA PRO A 176 -0.11 -3.98 -34.11
C PRO A 176 -0.49 -5.21 -33.28
N THR A 177 -1.77 -5.37 -33.00
CA THR A 177 -2.30 -6.65 -32.49
C THR A 177 -1.92 -7.78 -33.45
N ARG A 178 -1.04 -8.66 -32.97
CA ARG A 178 -0.78 -9.95 -33.58
C ARG A 178 -1.92 -10.91 -33.32
#